data_dc3cdca91dae08f256b057325427a6e5
#
_entry.id   dc3cdca91dae08f256b057325427a6e5
#
_cell.length_a   1.000
_cell.length_b   1.000
_cell.length_c   1.000
_cell.angle_alpha   90.00
_cell.angle_beta   90.00
_cell.angle_gamma   90.00
#
_symmetry.space_group_name_H-M   'P 1'
#
loop_
_entity.id
_entity.type
_entity.pdbx_description
1 polymer ?
#
loop_
_entity_poly.entity_id
_entity_poly.type
_entity_poly.pdbx_seq_one_letter_code
_entity_poly.pdbx_strand_id
1 'polypeptide(L)'
;MNLIYTSDQKELIDAADGFFAGEHTVEYMRHLLESDTDDTSPSLWDNFSELGLLGLLAPEEKNGLAQDFSVMAGIAEMAGNVALTEPLIEIAGISVPVLDEMGAADELNAVIAGDLKVLPVCGLSGMVSHADLADMFLIGEGGKARLIDKNDVTLTPLKSIDPLRKLYKISKPGDGLDTIDQRGTILNASFLCGLSNRMVALSVDYAKDREQFGKQIGSFQAIKHQLANVHTQIEFTRPIVQLAATQMGRCVHQAKVSSIDTAMLAAETAIQVHGGMGYTFEVSLHMFMKRVWALCGEWGDRSHHINILEAMILADDAELGPGTTFNY
;
A
#
# COMPACT_ATOMS: atom_id res chain seq x y z
N MET A 1 11.71 15.74 -15.76
CA MET A 1 11.20 14.75 -14.81
C MET A 1 11.87 13.41 -15.11
N ASN A 2 12.42 12.73 -14.12
CA ASN A 2 13.01 11.41 -14.27
C ASN A 2 12.23 10.43 -13.38
N LEU A 3 11.53 9.46 -13.97
CA LEU A 3 10.79 8.40 -13.27
C LEU A 3 11.64 7.14 -13.05
N ILE A 4 12.93 7.20 -13.42
CA ILE A 4 13.84 6.06 -13.31
C ILE A 4 14.61 6.19 -12.00
N TYR A 5 14.55 5.17 -11.17
CA TYR A 5 15.37 5.10 -9.96
C TYR A 5 16.87 5.11 -10.29
N THR A 6 17.64 5.79 -9.45
CA THR A 6 19.12 5.67 -9.47
C THR A 6 19.53 4.24 -9.08
N SER A 7 20.82 3.89 -9.30
CA SER A 7 21.33 2.56 -8.88
C SER A 7 21.14 2.35 -7.38
N ASP A 8 21.46 3.35 -6.56
CA ASP A 8 21.39 3.26 -5.10
C ASP A 8 19.93 3.13 -4.61
N GLN A 9 19.00 3.89 -5.22
CA GLN A 9 17.58 3.78 -4.92
C GLN A 9 17.03 2.39 -5.27
N LYS A 10 17.48 1.85 -6.41
CA LYS A 10 17.09 0.50 -6.83
C LYS A 10 17.63 -0.57 -5.90
N GLU A 11 18.90 -0.48 -5.51
CA GLU A 11 19.51 -1.40 -4.54
C GLU A 11 18.75 -1.40 -3.21
N LEU A 12 18.30 -0.24 -2.76
CA LEU A 12 17.52 -0.12 -1.53
C LEU A 12 16.13 -0.79 -1.65
N ILE A 13 15.44 -0.58 -2.78
CA ILE A 13 14.15 -1.24 -3.06
C ILE A 13 14.33 -2.75 -3.19
N ASP A 14 15.36 -3.21 -3.91
CA ASP A 14 15.66 -4.63 -4.10
C ASP A 14 16.04 -5.31 -2.76
N ALA A 15 16.75 -4.60 -1.88
CA ALA A 15 17.08 -5.08 -0.53
C ALA A 15 15.81 -5.24 0.34
N ALA A 16 14.88 -4.27 0.28
CA ALA A 16 13.60 -4.37 0.98
C ALA A 16 12.75 -5.53 0.44
N ASP A 17 12.70 -5.74 -0.89
CA ASP A 17 11.99 -6.87 -1.52
C ASP A 17 12.55 -8.21 -1.05
N GLY A 18 13.88 -8.37 -1.06
CA GLY A 18 14.55 -9.59 -0.58
C GLY A 18 14.26 -9.86 0.89
N PHE A 19 14.26 -8.83 1.73
CA PHE A 19 13.92 -8.94 3.15
C PHE A 19 12.45 -9.36 3.34
N PHE A 20 11.51 -8.68 2.70
CA PHE A 20 10.09 -9.03 2.81
C PHE A 20 9.80 -10.45 2.33
N ALA A 21 10.40 -10.86 1.22
CA ALA A 21 10.23 -12.21 0.67
C ALA A 21 10.77 -13.31 1.61
N GLY A 22 11.83 -13.01 2.38
CA GLY A 22 12.43 -13.93 3.34
C GLY A 22 11.64 -14.04 4.65
N GLU A 23 11.14 -12.91 5.16
CA GLU A 23 10.54 -12.85 6.50
C GLU A 23 9.00 -12.94 6.46
N HIS A 24 8.33 -12.34 5.47
CA HIS A 24 6.87 -12.32 5.36
C HIS A 24 6.38 -13.37 4.37
N THR A 25 6.54 -14.64 4.73
CA THR A 25 6.20 -15.78 3.87
C THR A 25 4.70 -16.12 3.90
N VAL A 26 4.26 -16.97 2.96
CA VAL A 26 2.88 -17.51 2.97
C VAL A 26 2.61 -18.33 4.23
N GLU A 27 3.61 -19.05 4.73
CA GLU A 27 3.54 -19.81 5.98
C GLU A 27 3.34 -18.89 7.18
N TYR A 28 4.05 -17.76 7.23
CA TYR A 28 3.86 -16.72 8.25
C TYR A 28 2.43 -16.16 8.21
N MET A 29 1.91 -15.79 7.03
CA MET A 29 0.54 -15.33 6.89
C MET A 29 -0.50 -16.39 7.33
N ARG A 30 -0.28 -17.66 7.03
CA ARG A 30 -1.14 -18.77 7.49
C ARG A 30 -1.10 -18.90 9.01
N HIS A 31 0.09 -18.81 9.60
CA HIS A 31 0.24 -18.82 11.05
C HIS A 31 -0.56 -17.68 11.71
N LEU A 32 -0.48 -16.46 11.17
CA LEU A 32 -1.29 -15.32 11.65
C LEU A 32 -2.80 -15.55 11.51
N LEU A 33 -3.26 -16.25 10.46
CA LEU A 33 -4.67 -16.58 10.28
C LEU A 33 -5.19 -17.64 11.27
N GLU A 34 -4.32 -18.55 11.69
CA GLU A 34 -4.66 -19.69 12.55
C GLU A 34 -4.44 -19.37 14.04
N SER A 35 -3.57 -18.38 14.34
CA SER A 35 -3.31 -17.94 15.70
C SER A 35 -4.43 -17.00 16.18
N ASP A 36 -5.05 -17.34 17.32
CA ASP A 36 -5.94 -16.40 18.06
C ASP A 36 -5.14 -15.30 18.76
N THR A 37 -3.82 -15.29 18.61
CA THR A 37 -2.91 -14.36 19.27
C THR A 37 -2.60 -13.17 18.36
N ASP A 38 -2.43 -12.00 18.98
CA ASP A 38 -2.01 -10.74 18.34
C ASP A 38 -0.51 -10.74 17.96
N ASP A 39 0.06 -11.93 17.74
CA ASP A 39 1.49 -12.15 17.46
C ASP A 39 1.87 -11.68 16.03
N THR A 40 1.84 -10.37 15.81
CA THR A 40 2.81 -9.78 14.88
C THR A 40 4.19 -10.07 15.46
N SER A 41 5.08 -10.63 14.65
CA SER A 41 6.42 -10.98 15.13
C SER A 41 7.13 -9.73 15.65
N PRO A 42 7.41 -9.60 16.96
CA PRO A 42 8.20 -8.46 17.46
C PRO A 42 9.53 -8.33 16.72
N SER A 43 10.13 -9.45 16.35
CA SER A 43 11.39 -9.49 15.60
C SER A 43 11.29 -8.84 14.20
N LEU A 44 10.15 -8.93 13.53
CA LEU A 44 9.97 -8.30 12.21
C LEU A 44 9.93 -6.78 12.33
N TRP A 45 9.29 -6.25 13.39
CA TRP A 45 9.26 -4.81 13.65
C TRP A 45 10.64 -4.25 14.03
N ASP A 46 11.37 -4.96 14.89
CA ASP A 46 12.73 -4.59 15.27
C ASP A 46 13.67 -4.56 14.04
N ASN A 47 13.54 -5.54 13.15
CA ASN A 47 14.29 -5.59 11.90
C ASN A 47 14.01 -4.38 10.98
N PHE A 48 12.79 -3.84 10.95
CA PHE A 48 12.49 -2.63 10.17
C PHE A 48 13.27 -1.41 10.67
N SER A 49 13.44 -1.29 12.00
CA SER A 49 14.27 -0.24 12.59
C SER A 49 15.76 -0.47 12.30
N GLU A 50 16.27 -1.68 12.51
CA GLU A 50 17.68 -2.02 12.25
C GLU A 50 18.09 -1.83 10.79
N LEU A 51 17.19 -2.10 9.84
CA LEU A 51 17.40 -1.86 8.41
C LEU A 51 17.22 -0.39 8.00
N GLY A 52 16.81 0.50 8.93
CA GLY A 52 16.57 1.91 8.65
C GLY A 52 15.28 2.17 7.86
N LEU A 53 14.42 1.18 7.66
CA LEU A 53 13.18 1.33 6.88
C LEU A 53 12.20 2.30 7.55
N LEU A 54 12.15 2.35 8.88
CA LEU A 54 11.32 3.31 9.61
C LEU A 54 11.80 4.76 9.39
N GLY A 55 13.10 4.99 9.31
CA GLY A 55 13.71 6.30 9.09
C GLY A 55 13.92 6.68 7.62
N LEU A 56 13.39 5.93 6.65
CA LEU A 56 13.69 6.07 5.23
C LEU A 56 13.55 7.52 4.71
N LEU A 57 12.48 8.21 5.10
CA LEU A 57 12.14 9.55 4.63
C LEU A 57 12.62 10.65 5.59
N ALA A 58 13.10 10.32 6.78
CA ALA A 58 13.58 11.30 7.74
C ALA A 58 14.95 11.87 7.30
N PRO A 59 15.27 13.13 7.66
CA PRO A 59 16.57 13.72 7.40
C PRO A 59 17.73 12.96 8.07
N GLU A 60 18.93 12.99 7.46
CA GLU A 60 20.13 12.33 8.02
C GLU A 60 20.49 12.85 9.42
N GLU A 61 20.34 14.16 9.67
CA GLU A 61 20.57 14.77 10.98
C GLU A 61 19.60 14.30 12.07
N LYS A 62 18.56 13.56 11.69
CA LYS A 62 17.56 12.91 12.58
C LYS A 62 17.64 11.39 12.51
N ASN A 63 18.80 10.85 12.18
CA ASN A 63 19.04 9.42 12.00
C ASN A 63 18.21 8.75 10.89
N GLY A 64 17.77 9.51 9.89
CA GLY A 64 17.08 9.00 8.72
C GLY A 64 17.99 8.75 7.53
N LEU A 65 17.42 8.27 6.43
CA LEU A 65 18.12 8.00 5.16
C LEU A 65 17.90 9.08 4.10
N ALA A 66 17.12 10.11 4.39
CA ALA A 66 16.80 11.26 3.52
C ALA A 66 16.39 10.84 2.10
N GLN A 67 15.69 9.72 1.95
CA GLN A 67 15.27 9.25 0.64
C GLN A 67 14.04 10.00 0.13
N ASP A 68 13.90 10.05 -1.20
CA ASP A 68 12.71 10.60 -1.84
C ASP A 68 11.47 9.74 -1.58
N PHE A 69 10.30 10.37 -1.54
CA PHE A 69 9.02 9.66 -1.36
C PHE A 69 8.75 8.62 -2.47
N SER A 70 9.32 8.81 -3.67
CA SER A 70 9.24 7.82 -4.75
C SER A 70 9.91 6.48 -4.39
N VAL A 71 10.97 6.49 -3.57
CA VAL A 71 11.63 5.26 -3.06
C VAL A 71 10.69 4.54 -2.10
N MET A 72 10.03 5.27 -1.19
CA MET A 72 9.02 4.70 -0.30
C MET A 72 7.85 4.09 -1.07
N ALA A 73 7.41 4.73 -2.16
CA ALA A 73 6.41 4.16 -3.05
C ALA A 73 6.89 2.85 -3.70
N GLY A 74 8.16 2.78 -4.12
CA GLY A 74 8.76 1.54 -4.61
C GLY A 74 8.77 0.44 -3.55
N ILE A 75 9.16 0.75 -2.32
CA ILE A 75 9.12 -0.19 -1.19
C ILE A 75 7.69 -0.63 -0.86
N ALA A 76 6.70 0.27 -0.98
CA ALA A 76 5.29 -0.09 -0.80
C ALA A 76 4.80 -1.08 -1.88
N GLU A 77 5.30 -1.00 -3.12
CA GLU A 77 5.03 -2.01 -4.14
C GLU A 77 5.62 -3.38 -3.75
N MET A 78 6.86 -3.40 -3.23
CA MET A 78 7.49 -4.65 -2.76
C MET A 78 6.75 -5.24 -1.54
N ALA A 79 6.32 -4.41 -0.60
CA ALA A 79 5.46 -4.83 0.50
C ALA A 79 4.12 -5.44 0.01
N GLY A 80 3.58 -4.91 -1.08
CA GLY A 80 2.40 -5.46 -1.76
C GLY A 80 2.63 -6.85 -2.34
N ASN A 81 3.83 -7.16 -2.88
CA ASN A 81 4.17 -8.48 -3.40
C ASN A 81 4.03 -9.60 -2.36
N VAL A 82 4.22 -9.29 -1.09
CA VAL A 82 4.09 -10.23 0.02
C VAL A 82 2.79 -10.03 0.82
N ALA A 83 1.97 -9.03 0.49
CA ALA A 83 0.81 -8.59 1.27
C ALA A 83 1.17 -8.29 2.73
N LEU A 84 2.25 -7.51 2.95
CA LEU A 84 2.79 -7.17 4.27
C LEU A 84 1.67 -6.81 5.26
N THR A 85 1.72 -7.37 6.46
CA THR A 85 0.68 -7.19 7.49
C THR A 85 1.00 -6.07 8.47
N GLU A 86 2.28 -5.81 8.71
CA GLU A 86 2.76 -4.78 9.62
C GLU A 86 2.56 -3.37 9.03
N PRO A 87 2.27 -2.35 9.86
CA PRO A 87 1.97 -0.99 9.41
C PRO A 87 3.24 -0.18 9.08
N LEU A 88 4.24 -0.81 8.47
CA LEU A 88 5.49 -0.17 8.07
C LEU A 88 5.25 1.00 7.11
N ILE A 89 4.43 0.74 6.09
CA ILE A 89 4.21 1.69 4.98
C ILE A 89 3.50 2.94 5.47
N GLU A 90 2.52 2.79 6.35
CA GLU A 90 1.77 3.88 6.95
C GLU A 90 2.65 4.72 7.88
N ILE A 91 3.48 4.07 8.69
CA ILE A 91 4.34 4.77 9.66
C ILE A 91 5.51 5.44 8.95
N ALA A 92 6.31 4.72 8.20
CA ALA A 92 7.49 5.26 7.54
C ALA A 92 7.15 6.25 6.40
N GLY A 93 6.07 5.98 5.67
CA GLY A 93 5.70 6.78 4.50
C GLY A 93 4.80 7.98 4.79
N ILE A 94 4.06 7.96 5.91
CA ILE A 94 3.13 9.04 6.25
C ILE A 94 3.51 9.69 7.58
N SER A 95 3.59 8.91 8.66
CA SER A 95 3.79 9.50 10.00
C SER A 95 5.17 10.13 10.14
N VAL A 96 6.24 9.46 9.71
CA VAL A 96 7.61 9.97 9.84
C VAL A 96 7.80 11.34 9.16
N PRO A 97 7.48 11.52 7.87
CA PRO A 97 7.66 12.84 7.25
C PRO A 97 6.75 13.92 7.84
N VAL A 98 5.53 13.57 8.30
CA VAL A 98 4.63 14.55 8.92
C VAL A 98 5.11 14.93 10.33
N LEU A 99 5.67 14.00 11.11
CA LEU A 99 6.31 14.30 12.41
C LEU A 99 7.50 15.24 12.24
N ASP A 100 8.28 15.06 11.18
CA ASP A 100 9.37 15.95 10.82
C ASP A 100 8.87 17.37 10.50
N GLU A 101 7.85 17.48 9.64
CA GLU A 101 7.18 18.74 9.28
C GLU A 101 6.58 19.46 10.49
N MET A 102 6.05 18.72 11.48
CA MET A 102 5.50 19.25 12.72
C MET A 102 6.58 19.73 13.72
N GLY A 103 7.83 19.30 13.53
CA GLY A 103 8.91 19.52 14.48
C GLY A 103 8.77 18.68 15.77
N ALA A 104 8.04 17.54 15.72
CA ALA A 104 7.85 16.60 16.81
C ALA A 104 9.07 15.67 16.94
N ALA A 105 10.19 16.23 17.42
CA ALA A 105 11.50 15.57 17.35
C ALA A 105 11.60 14.34 18.25
N ASP A 106 10.99 14.37 19.43
CA ASP A 106 11.04 13.27 20.40
C ASP A 106 10.24 12.06 19.85
N GLU A 107 9.04 12.31 19.34
CA GLU A 107 8.19 11.27 18.73
C GLU A 107 8.83 10.72 17.45
N LEU A 108 9.40 11.59 16.61
CA LEU A 108 10.09 11.16 15.39
C LEU A 108 11.25 10.22 15.72
N ASN A 109 12.10 10.57 16.68
CA ASN A 109 13.22 9.73 17.10
C ASN A 109 12.74 8.38 17.66
N ALA A 110 11.69 8.37 18.48
CA ALA A 110 11.13 7.15 19.03
C ALA A 110 10.49 6.25 17.95
N VAL A 111 9.85 6.84 16.92
CA VAL A 111 9.32 6.09 15.77
C VAL A 111 10.45 5.47 14.95
N ILE A 112 11.52 6.21 14.65
CA ILE A 112 12.67 5.70 13.87
C ILE A 112 13.38 4.56 14.64
N ALA A 113 13.47 4.68 15.98
CA ALA A 113 14.02 3.63 16.84
C ALA A 113 13.12 2.38 16.95
N GLY A 114 11.86 2.45 16.50
CA GLY A 114 10.88 1.38 16.62
C GLY A 114 10.13 1.34 17.96
N ASP A 115 10.45 2.26 18.87
CA ASP A 115 9.91 2.32 20.24
C ASP A 115 8.49 2.90 20.32
N LEU A 116 8.06 3.64 19.27
CA LEU A 116 6.76 4.30 19.20
C LEU A 116 6.07 4.02 17.87
N LYS A 117 4.81 3.62 17.90
CA LYS A 117 3.97 3.41 16.71
C LYS A 117 2.93 4.53 16.59
N VAL A 118 3.17 5.43 15.64
CA VAL A 118 2.23 6.53 15.31
C VAL A 118 1.52 6.19 14.02
N LEU A 119 0.22 5.84 14.11
CA LEU A 119 -0.58 5.48 12.94
C LEU A 119 -1.35 6.67 12.37
N PRO A 120 -1.26 6.92 11.05
CA PRO A 120 -2.04 7.96 10.41
C PRO A 120 -3.51 7.55 10.29
N VAL A 121 -4.40 8.52 10.41
CA VAL A 121 -5.84 8.34 10.26
C VAL A 121 -6.30 8.97 8.96
N CYS A 122 -6.96 8.19 8.12
CA CYS A 122 -7.65 8.73 6.94
C CYS A 122 -8.87 9.56 7.40
N GLY A 123 -8.83 10.86 7.16
CA GLY A 123 -9.91 11.77 7.54
C GLY A 123 -11.24 11.44 6.88
N LEU A 124 -11.22 10.91 5.66
CA LEU A 124 -12.41 10.53 4.90
C LEU A 124 -13.26 9.43 5.58
N SER A 125 -12.60 8.42 6.15
CA SER A 125 -13.29 7.24 6.69
C SER A 125 -13.24 7.15 8.21
N GLY A 126 -12.21 7.70 8.84
CA GLY A 126 -11.91 7.50 10.27
C GLY A 126 -11.60 6.04 10.61
N MET A 127 -11.26 5.23 9.60
CA MET A 127 -10.86 3.83 9.76
C MET A 127 -9.33 3.74 9.80
N VAL A 128 -8.82 2.90 10.69
CA VAL A 128 -7.38 2.66 10.87
C VAL A 128 -7.15 1.16 10.96
N SER A 129 -6.23 0.65 10.15
CA SER A 129 -5.77 -0.72 10.26
C SER A 129 -4.79 -0.84 11.43
N HIS A 130 -4.84 -1.97 12.12
CA HIS A 130 -3.91 -2.27 13.22
C HIS A 130 -3.85 -1.19 14.32
N ALA A 131 -4.97 -0.47 14.55
CA ALA A 131 -5.04 0.58 15.56
C ALA A 131 -4.81 0.06 17.00
N ASP A 132 -4.97 -1.24 17.22
CA ASP A 132 -4.61 -1.93 18.47
C ASP A 132 -3.10 -1.92 18.74
N LEU A 133 -2.27 -1.83 17.71
CA LEU A 133 -0.80 -1.74 17.82
C LEU A 133 -0.30 -0.31 18.00
N ALA A 134 -1.13 0.71 17.76
CA ALA A 134 -0.72 2.10 17.87
C ALA A 134 -0.49 2.52 19.34
N ASP A 135 0.48 3.38 19.54
CA ASP A 135 0.67 4.16 20.77
C ASP A 135 -0.01 5.53 20.63
N MET A 136 0.09 6.12 19.44
CA MET A 136 -0.50 7.41 19.10
C MET A 136 -1.13 7.38 17.71
N PHE A 137 -2.02 8.33 17.46
CA PHE A 137 -2.62 8.55 16.13
C PHE A 137 -2.24 9.92 15.59
N LEU A 138 -1.95 9.96 14.29
CA LEU A 138 -1.71 11.19 13.55
C LEU A 138 -2.97 11.54 12.76
N ILE A 139 -3.58 12.68 13.08
CA ILE A 139 -4.80 13.17 12.43
C ILE A 139 -4.58 14.53 11.77
N GLY A 140 -5.41 14.85 10.77
CA GLY A 140 -5.59 16.22 10.28
C GLY A 140 -6.73 16.89 11.02
N GLU A 141 -6.51 18.05 11.63
CA GLU A 141 -7.55 18.84 12.30
C GLU A 141 -7.33 20.33 12.08
N GLY A 142 -8.32 21.00 11.49
CA GLY A 142 -8.25 22.45 11.21
C GLY A 142 -7.08 22.83 10.27
N GLY A 143 -6.79 21.98 9.28
CA GLY A 143 -5.70 22.18 8.32
C GLY A 143 -4.29 21.97 8.88
N LYS A 144 -4.14 21.32 10.02
CA LYS A 144 -2.87 21.00 10.67
C LYS A 144 -2.81 19.55 11.09
N ALA A 145 -1.61 18.98 11.10
CA ALA A 145 -1.36 17.68 11.69
C ALA A 145 -1.39 17.79 13.23
N ARG A 146 -1.94 16.77 13.87
CA ARG A 146 -2.03 16.66 15.34
C ARG A 146 -1.81 15.22 15.78
N LEU A 147 -1.11 15.04 16.89
CA LEU A 147 -0.96 13.77 17.58
C LEU A 147 -2.04 13.62 18.66
N ILE A 148 -2.59 12.41 18.76
CA ILE A 148 -3.55 12.02 19.81
C ILE A 148 -3.05 10.73 20.45
N ASP A 149 -2.97 10.70 21.77
CA ASP A 149 -2.66 9.49 22.52
C ASP A 149 -3.78 8.44 22.36
N LYS A 150 -3.40 7.17 22.29
CA LYS A 150 -4.35 6.04 22.18
C LYS A 150 -5.39 6.06 23.32
N ASN A 151 -5.01 6.48 24.51
CA ASN A 151 -5.89 6.54 25.68
C ASN A 151 -6.96 7.63 25.56
N ASP A 152 -6.77 8.63 24.70
CA ASP A 152 -7.70 9.74 24.48
C ASP A 152 -8.79 9.44 23.44
N VAL A 153 -8.78 8.25 22.86
CA VAL A 153 -9.72 7.81 21.83
C VAL A 153 -10.37 6.48 22.17
N THR A 154 -11.53 6.24 21.59
CA THR A 154 -12.19 4.95 21.63
C THR A 154 -11.98 4.26 20.28
N LEU A 155 -11.47 3.03 20.32
CA LEU A 155 -11.33 2.15 19.16
C LEU A 155 -12.51 1.19 19.10
N THR A 156 -13.26 1.22 18.01
CA THR A 156 -14.35 0.29 17.77
C THR A 156 -13.90 -0.71 16.69
N PRO A 157 -13.75 -2.02 17.02
CA PRO A 157 -13.35 -3.01 16.03
C PRO A 157 -14.40 -3.15 14.94
N LEU A 158 -13.94 -3.26 13.69
CA LEU A 158 -14.77 -3.46 12.51
C LEU A 158 -14.43 -4.81 11.87
N LYS A 159 -15.43 -5.42 11.23
CA LYS A 159 -15.21 -6.65 10.47
C LYS A 159 -14.56 -6.33 9.13
N SER A 160 -13.33 -6.75 8.93
CA SER A 160 -12.62 -6.67 7.66
C SER A 160 -12.92 -7.89 6.78
N ILE A 161 -12.92 -7.71 5.44
CA ILE A 161 -12.93 -8.83 4.49
C ILE A 161 -11.58 -9.55 4.47
N ASP A 162 -10.49 -8.82 4.75
CA ASP A 162 -9.16 -9.36 4.96
C ASP A 162 -8.94 -9.64 6.45
N PRO A 163 -8.91 -10.90 6.88
CA PRO A 163 -8.74 -11.25 8.29
C PRO A 163 -7.32 -10.96 8.83
N LEU A 164 -6.33 -10.81 7.93
CA LEU A 164 -4.97 -10.40 8.30
C LEU A 164 -4.84 -8.90 8.55
N ARG A 165 -5.94 -8.15 8.40
CA ARG A 165 -5.98 -6.71 8.57
C ARG A 165 -7.03 -6.34 9.60
N LYS A 166 -6.64 -6.23 10.87
CA LYS A 166 -7.50 -5.77 11.93
C LYS A 166 -7.89 -4.31 11.69
N LEU A 167 -9.18 -4.06 11.56
CA LEU A 167 -9.71 -2.76 11.21
C LEU A 167 -10.49 -2.16 12.39
N TYR A 168 -10.26 -0.89 12.66
CA TYR A 168 -10.91 -0.16 13.73
C TYR A 168 -11.46 1.17 13.24
N LYS A 169 -12.55 1.63 13.84
CA LYS A 169 -13.01 3.00 13.73
C LYS A 169 -12.58 3.77 14.96
N ILE A 170 -11.97 4.93 14.74
CA ILE A 170 -11.54 5.85 15.81
C ILE A 170 -12.61 6.87 16.11
N SER A 171 -12.79 7.22 17.38
CA SER A 171 -13.83 8.20 17.82
C SER A 171 -13.50 9.65 17.48
N LYS A 172 -12.22 9.96 17.19
CA LYS A 172 -11.74 11.31 16.85
C LYS A 172 -10.86 11.25 15.60
N PRO A 173 -11.47 11.11 14.40
CA PRO A 173 -10.69 10.93 13.17
C PRO A 173 -10.06 12.22 12.63
N GLY A 174 -10.47 13.40 13.13
CA GLY A 174 -10.15 14.67 12.50
C GLY A 174 -11.02 14.97 11.30
N ASP A 175 -10.62 15.97 10.51
CA ASP A 175 -11.29 16.41 9.28
C ASP A 175 -10.44 16.16 8.01
N GLY A 176 -9.30 15.48 8.18
CA GLY A 176 -8.35 15.17 7.11
C GLY A 176 -7.26 16.22 6.93
N LEU A 177 -6.19 15.83 6.27
CA LEU A 177 -5.10 16.72 5.89
C LEU A 177 -4.49 16.21 4.58
N ASP A 178 -4.38 17.09 3.59
CA ASP A 178 -3.93 16.73 2.23
C ASP A 178 -2.60 15.97 2.23
N THR A 179 -1.64 16.37 3.07
CA THR A 179 -0.34 15.69 3.13
C THR A 179 -0.45 14.24 3.63
N ILE A 180 -1.34 13.97 4.57
CA ILE A 180 -1.63 12.62 5.07
C ILE A 180 -2.40 11.82 4.02
N ASP A 181 -3.50 12.39 3.49
CA ASP A 181 -4.41 11.72 2.60
C ASP A 181 -3.77 11.41 1.23
N GLN A 182 -2.98 12.34 0.67
CA GLN A 182 -2.27 12.11 -0.60
C GLN A 182 -1.17 11.05 -0.47
N ARG A 183 -0.34 11.11 0.60
CA ARG A 183 0.67 10.09 0.86
C ARG A 183 0.04 8.72 1.04
N GLY A 184 -1.01 8.60 1.85
CA GLY A 184 -1.75 7.36 2.06
C GLY A 184 -2.34 6.80 0.76
N THR A 185 -2.91 7.66 -0.07
CA THR A 185 -3.47 7.28 -1.37
C THR A 185 -2.41 6.72 -2.32
N ILE A 186 -1.23 7.37 -2.43
CA ILE A 186 -0.14 6.93 -3.31
C ILE A 186 0.45 5.61 -2.83
N LEU A 187 0.73 5.48 -1.52
CA LEU A 187 1.30 4.27 -0.96
C LEU A 187 0.34 3.08 -1.10
N ASN A 188 -0.94 3.30 -0.89
CA ASN A 188 -1.97 2.30 -1.14
C ASN A 188 -2.04 1.91 -2.63
N ALA A 189 -1.95 2.88 -3.55
CA ALA A 189 -1.91 2.61 -4.99
C ALA A 189 -0.68 1.77 -5.38
N SER A 190 0.48 2.07 -4.80
CA SER A 190 1.72 1.32 -4.99
C SER A 190 1.60 -0.12 -4.46
N PHE A 191 1.06 -0.28 -3.26
CA PHE A 191 0.83 -1.58 -2.65
C PHE A 191 -0.13 -2.45 -3.50
N LEU A 192 -1.17 -1.86 -4.08
CA LEU A 192 -2.09 -2.53 -5.01
C LEU A 192 -1.37 -3.02 -6.29
N CYS A 193 -0.36 -2.29 -6.79
CA CYS A 193 0.49 -2.77 -7.90
C CYS A 193 1.27 -4.02 -7.50
N GLY A 194 1.85 -4.05 -6.31
CA GLY A 194 2.56 -5.21 -5.77
C GLY A 194 1.65 -6.44 -5.62
N LEU A 195 0.46 -6.26 -5.04
CA LEU A 195 -0.54 -7.34 -4.96
C LEU A 195 -0.90 -7.88 -6.34
N SER A 196 -1.04 -7.00 -7.33
CA SER A 196 -1.35 -7.39 -8.72
C SER A 196 -0.23 -8.24 -9.33
N ASN A 197 1.02 -7.83 -9.17
CA ASN A 197 2.19 -8.59 -9.59
C ASN A 197 2.21 -10.00 -8.97
N ARG A 198 1.98 -10.07 -7.65
CA ARG A 198 1.99 -11.36 -6.95
C ARG A 198 0.91 -12.29 -7.45
N MET A 199 -0.32 -11.80 -7.66
CA MET A 199 -1.42 -12.63 -8.17
C MET A 199 -1.16 -13.12 -9.59
N VAL A 200 -0.52 -12.32 -10.44
CA VAL A 200 -0.08 -12.77 -11.78
C VAL A 200 0.98 -13.86 -11.65
N ALA A 201 2.00 -13.68 -10.80
CA ALA A 201 3.05 -14.67 -10.57
C ALA A 201 2.47 -16.01 -10.09
N LEU A 202 1.61 -15.99 -9.05
CA LEU A 202 0.92 -17.19 -8.56
C LEU A 202 0.11 -17.88 -9.67
N SER A 203 -0.56 -17.10 -10.52
CA SER A 203 -1.36 -17.65 -11.62
C SER A 203 -0.51 -18.26 -12.74
N VAL A 204 0.64 -17.66 -13.02
CA VAL A 204 1.62 -18.20 -13.98
C VAL A 204 2.17 -19.53 -13.49
N ASP A 205 2.57 -19.62 -12.21
CA ASP A 205 3.12 -20.85 -11.65
C ASP A 205 2.04 -21.95 -11.61
N TYR A 206 0.83 -21.62 -11.15
CA TYR A 206 -0.29 -22.56 -11.22
C TYR A 206 -0.56 -23.05 -12.65
N ALA A 207 -0.52 -22.15 -13.64
CA ALA A 207 -0.78 -22.51 -15.04
C ALA A 207 0.31 -23.40 -15.66
N LYS A 208 1.55 -23.33 -15.16
CA LYS A 208 2.66 -24.22 -15.57
C LYS A 208 2.51 -25.63 -14.99
N ASP A 209 1.94 -25.74 -13.78
CA ASP A 209 1.85 -27.01 -13.05
C ASP A 209 0.54 -27.76 -13.32
N ARG A 210 -0.56 -27.01 -13.51
CA ARG A 210 -1.88 -27.60 -13.68
C ARG A 210 -2.08 -28.18 -15.07
N GLU A 211 -2.43 -29.47 -15.14
CA GLU A 211 -2.78 -30.15 -16.38
C GLU A 211 -4.30 -30.32 -16.55
N GLN A 212 -4.81 -29.97 -17.71
CA GLN A 212 -6.18 -30.26 -18.18
C GLN A 212 -6.16 -30.47 -19.70
N PHE A 213 -7.11 -31.26 -20.20
CA PHE A 213 -7.21 -31.60 -21.63
C PHE A 213 -5.89 -32.17 -22.21
N GLY A 214 -5.17 -32.95 -21.39
CA GLY A 214 -3.94 -33.65 -21.79
C GLY A 214 -2.67 -32.80 -21.87
N LYS A 215 -2.69 -31.55 -21.35
CA LYS A 215 -1.52 -30.69 -21.29
C LYS A 215 -1.66 -29.59 -20.21
N GLN A 216 -0.56 -28.93 -19.89
CA GLN A 216 -0.53 -27.80 -18.98
C GLN A 216 -1.47 -26.68 -19.45
N ILE A 217 -2.26 -26.09 -18.53
CA ILE A 217 -3.24 -25.05 -18.89
C ILE A 217 -2.56 -23.79 -19.40
N GLY A 218 -1.33 -23.50 -18.96
CA GLY A 218 -0.50 -22.40 -19.47
C GLY A 218 -0.09 -22.53 -20.94
N SER A 219 -0.26 -23.71 -21.57
CA SER A 219 -0.04 -23.87 -23.00
C SER A 219 -1.16 -23.29 -23.87
N PHE A 220 -2.36 -23.06 -23.31
CA PHE A 220 -3.49 -22.51 -24.03
C PHE A 220 -3.37 -20.98 -24.21
N GLN A 221 -3.60 -20.50 -25.43
CA GLN A 221 -3.49 -19.07 -25.76
C GLN A 221 -4.47 -18.21 -24.94
N ALA A 222 -5.67 -18.72 -24.64
CA ALA A 222 -6.65 -17.98 -23.81
C ALA A 222 -6.08 -17.63 -22.43
N ILE A 223 -5.39 -18.54 -21.77
CA ILE A 223 -4.76 -18.30 -20.46
C ILE A 223 -3.58 -17.32 -20.60
N LYS A 224 -2.72 -17.52 -21.63
CA LYS A 224 -1.60 -16.61 -21.88
C LYS A 224 -2.05 -15.18 -22.13
N HIS A 225 -3.09 -14.96 -22.93
CA HIS A 225 -3.60 -13.65 -23.24
C HIS A 225 -4.24 -12.96 -22.01
N GLN A 226 -4.97 -13.69 -21.17
CA GLN A 226 -5.52 -13.14 -19.95
C GLN A 226 -4.40 -12.64 -19.02
N LEU A 227 -3.40 -13.45 -18.74
CA LEU A 227 -2.27 -13.07 -17.86
C LEU A 227 -1.42 -11.94 -18.48
N ALA A 228 -1.19 -11.97 -19.79
CA ALA A 228 -0.46 -10.90 -20.49
C ALA A 228 -1.22 -9.56 -20.44
N ASN A 229 -2.54 -9.56 -20.54
CA ASN A 229 -3.36 -8.35 -20.42
C ASN A 229 -3.22 -7.73 -19.03
N VAL A 230 -3.28 -8.54 -17.97
CA VAL A 230 -3.08 -8.04 -16.60
C VAL A 230 -1.68 -7.46 -16.44
N HIS A 231 -0.66 -8.19 -16.87
CA HIS A 231 0.72 -7.71 -16.77
C HIS A 231 0.93 -6.39 -17.53
N THR A 232 0.37 -6.29 -18.74
CA THR A 232 0.40 -5.03 -19.51
C THR A 232 -0.26 -3.88 -18.74
N GLN A 233 -1.41 -4.14 -18.10
CA GLN A 233 -2.09 -3.11 -17.31
C GLN A 233 -1.26 -2.67 -16.09
N ILE A 234 -0.55 -3.60 -15.43
CA ILE A 234 0.38 -3.27 -14.35
C ILE A 234 1.50 -2.36 -14.87
N GLU A 235 2.10 -2.69 -16.01
CA GLU A 235 3.18 -1.89 -16.61
C GLU A 235 2.74 -0.49 -17.05
N PHE A 236 1.46 -0.29 -17.39
CA PHE A 236 0.89 1.04 -17.64
C PHE A 236 0.55 1.80 -16.36
N THR A 237 0.16 1.11 -15.29
CA THR A 237 -0.23 1.72 -14.02
C THR A 237 0.99 2.20 -13.22
N ARG A 238 2.08 1.44 -13.20
CA ARG A 238 3.29 1.74 -12.44
C ARG A 238 3.86 3.15 -12.71
N PRO A 239 4.04 3.62 -13.95
CA PRO A 239 4.50 4.99 -14.21
C PRO A 239 3.57 6.08 -13.68
N ILE A 240 2.24 5.83 -13.65
CA ILE A 240 1.27 6.78 -13.11
C ILE A 240 1.44 6.91 -11.60
N VAL A 241 1.68 5.79 -10.90
CA VAL A 241 1.95 5.77 -9.46
C VAL A 241 3.30 6.45 -9.15
N GLN A 242 4.34 6.17 -9.93
CA GLN A 242 5.65 6.84 -9.79
C GLN A 242 5.55 8.35 -10.02
N LEU A 243 4.76 8.77 -11.02
CA LEU A 243 4.49 10.18 -11.26
C LEU A 243 3.80 10.82 -10.05
N ALA A 244 2.78 10.18 -9.50
CA ALA A 244 2.08 10.67 -8.32
C ALA A 244 3.03 10.79 -7.11
N ALA A 245 3.94 9.84 -6.94
CA ALA A 245 4.94 9.87 -5.86
C ALA A 245 5.95 11.01 -5.99
N THR A 246 6.18 11.53 -7.20
CA THR A 246 7.09 12.65 -7.44
C THR A 246 6.42 14.03 -7.45
N GLN A 247 5.13 14.11 -7.81
CA GLN A 247 4.46 15.39 -8.04
C GLN A 247 3.20 15.63 -7.20
N MET A 248 2.61 14.55 -6.65
CA MET A 248 1.33 14.62 -5.92
C MET A 248 0.19 15.31 -6.71
N GLY A 249 -0.76 15.93 -6.03
CA GLY A 249 -1.86 16.65 -6.67
C GLY A 249 -2.78 15.75 -7.51
N ARG A 250 -3.15 16.19 -8.72
CA ARG A 250 -4.08 15.45 -9.61
C ARG A 250 -3.62 14.03 -9.93
N CYS A 251 -2.31 13.81 -10.04
CA CYS A 251 -1.74 12.49 -10.33
C CYS A 251 -2.07 11.44 -9.25
N VAL A 252 -2.30 11.86 -8.01
CA VAL A 252 -2.68 10.98 -6.90
C VAL A 252 -3.99 10.25 -7.20
N HIS A 253 -5.00 10.98 -7.67
CA HIS A 253 -6.30 10.40 -7.99
C HIS A 253 -6.26 9.50 -9.23
N GLN A 254 -5.45 9.87 -10.23
CA GLN A 254 -5.22 9.03 -11.41
C GLN A 254 -4.52 7.72 -11.04
N ALA A 255 -3.50 7.78 -10.18
CA ALA A 255 -2.77 6.61 -9.68
C ALA A 255 -3.71 5.66 -8.93
N LYS A 256 -4.55 6.19 -8.03
CA LYS A 256 -5.47 5.37 -7.25
C LYS A 256 -6.52 4.68 -8.12
N VAL A 257 -7.16 5.39 -9.05
CA VAL A 257 -8.14 4.80 -9.98
C VAL A 257 -7.49 3.68 -10.81
N SER A 258 -6.32 3.97 -11.42
CA SER A 258 -5.61 3.00 -12.25
C SER A 258 -5.19 1.77 -11.45
N SER A 259 -4.69 1.95 -10.23
CA SER A 259 -4.27 0.84 -9.37
C SER A 259 -5.45 -0.02 -8.89
N ILE A 260 -6.59 0.57 -8.56
CA ILE A 260 -7.82 -0.17 -8.23
C ILE A 260 -8.27 -1.02 -9.42
N ASP A 261 -8.38 -0.42 -10.61
CA ASP A 261 -8.83 -1.12 -11.82
C ASP A 261 -7.87 -2.28 -12.17
N THR A 262 -6.57 -2.05 -12.05
CA THR A 262 -5.53 -3.07 -12.28
C THR A 262 -5.61 -4.20 -11.26
N ALA A 263 -5.75 -3.89 -9.97
CA ALA A 263 -5.76 -4.90 -8.91
C ALA A 263 -7.05 -5.74 -8.95
N MET A 264 -8.19 -5.13 -9.27
CA MET A 264 -9.43 -5.87 -9.47
C MET A 264 -9.34 -6.81 -10.67
N LEU A 265 -8.81 -6.35 -11.81
CA LEU A 265 -8.57 -7.19 -12.98
C LEU A 265 -7.61 -8.36 -12.68
N ALA A 266 -6.55 -8.10 -11.91
CA ALA A 266 -5.60 -9.12 -11.48
C ALA A 266 -6.27 -10.19 -10.59
N ALA A 267 -7.09 -9.76 -9.62
CA ALA A 267 -7.80 -10.67 -8.73
C ALA A 267 -8.82 -11.55 -9.50
N GLU A 268 -9.64 -10.95 -10.36
CA GLU A 268 -10.63 -11.66 -11.18
C GLU A 268 -9.95 -12.66 -12.13
N THR A 269 -8.86 -12.24 -12.79
CA THR A 269 -8.10 -13.11 -13.70
C THR A 269 -7.44 -14.25 -12.95
N ALA A 270 -6.86 -14.00 -11.78
CA ALA A 270 -6.24 -15.02 -10.96
C ALA A 270 -7.25 -16.09 -10.50
N ILE A 271 -8.43 -15.67 -10.05
CA ILE A 271 -9.53 -16.60 -9.72
C ILE A 271 -9.90 -17.44 -10.95
N GLN A 272 -10.08 -16.80 -12.09
CA GLN A 272 -10.47 -17.49 -13.33
C GLN A 272 -9.42 -18.54 -13.75
N VAL A 273 -8.13 -18.22 -13.67
CA VAL A 273 -7.04 -19.14 -14.03
C VAL A 273 -6.94 -20.31 -13.08
N HIS A 274 -7.14 -20.10 -11.77
CA HIS A 274 -7.14 -21.16 -10.76
C HIS A 274 -8.43 -22.00 -10.79
N GLY A 275 -9.52 -21.47 -11.37
CA GLY A 275 -10.83 -22.14 -11.42
C GLY A 275 -11.35 -22.46 -10.02
N GLY A 276 -11.86 -23.69 -9.79
CA GLY A 276 -12.40 -24.10 -8.49
C GLY A 276 -11.41 -23.93 -7.33
N MET A 277 -10.12 -24.13 -7.56
CA MET A 277 -9.08 -23.95 -6.54
C MET A 277 -8.95 -22.48 -6.09
N GLY A 278 -9.23 -21.52 -6.97
CA GLY A 278 -9.18 -20.10 -6.65
C GLY A 278 -10.17 -19.64 -5.56
N TYR A 279 -11.19 -20.44 -5.28
CA TYR A 279 -12.19 -20.19 -4.22
C TYR A 279 -11.88 -20.92 -2.91
N THR A 280 -10.82 -21.73 -2.86
CA THR A 280 -10.49 -22.54 -1.67
C THR A 280 -9.42 -21.84 -0.82
N PHE A 281 -9.32 -22.25 0.45
CA PHE A 281 -8.25 -21.83 1.37
C PHE A 281 -6.96 -22.65 1.18
N GLU A 282 -6.96 -23.65 0.30
CA GLU A 282 -5.79 -24.50 0.04
C GLU A 282 -4.66 -23.73 -0.68
N VAL A 283 -5.04 -22.83 -1.59
CA VAL A 283 -4.07 -21.95 -2.28
C VAL A 283 -3.98 -20.58 -1.59
N SER A 284 -2.80 -20.00 -1.55
CA SER A 284 -2.55 -18.71 -0.89
C SER A 284 -3.24 -17.51 -1.58
N LEU A 285 -3.75 -17.69 -2.78
CA LEU A 285 -4.37 -16.64 -3.59
C LEU A 285 -5.44 -15.84 -2.84
N HIS A 286 -6.26 -16.52 -2.01
CA HIS A 286 -7.34 -15.88 -1.26
C HIS A 286 -6.87 -14.75 -0.32
N MET A 287 -5.63 -14.82 0.21
CA MET A 287 -5.08 -13.78 1.09
C MET A 287 -4.81 -12.50 0.31
N PHE A 288 -4.21 -12.62 -0.87
CA PHE A 288 -3.91 -11.48 -1.75
C PHE A 288 -5.19 -10.84 -2.30
N MET A 289 -6.16 -11.63 -2.74
CA MET A 289 -7.44 -11.11 -3.24
C MET A 289 -8.22 -10.35 -2.17
N LYS A 290 -8.32 -10.90 -0.95
CA LYS A 290 -9.00 -10.25 0.16
C LYS A 290 -8.32 -8.94 0.55
N ARG A 291 -6.98 -8.89 0.52
CA ARG A 291 -6.21 -7.68 0.71
C ARG A 291 -6.54 -6.63 -0.37
N VAL A 292 -6.62 -7.01 -1.65
CA VAL A 292 -7.03 -6.10 -2.73
C VAL A 292 -8.42 -5.52 -2.43
N TRP A 293 -9.41 -6.35 -2.13
CA TRP A 293 -10.77 -5.86 -1.87
C TRP A 293 -10.86 -4.94 -0.66
N ALA A 294 -10.07 -5.18 0.38
CA ALA A 294 -9.98 -4.29 1.54
C ALA A 294 -9.35 -2.94 1.17
N LEU A 295 -8.24 -2.95 0.42
CA LEU A 295 -7.47 -1.75 0.09
C LEU A 295 -8.12 -0.89 -1.01
N CYS A 296 -8.98 -1.45 -1.86
CA CYS A 296 -9.70 -0.68 -2.89
C CYS A 296 -10.62 0.39 -2.30
N GLY A 297 -11.10 0.24 -1.07
CA GLY A 297 -11.92 1.23 -0.36
C GLY A 297 -11.16 2.14 0.59
N GLU A 298 -9.88 1.89 0.83
CA GLU A 298 -9.06 2.68 1.74
C GLU A 298 -8.49 3.92 1.06
N TRP A 299 -8.37 5.02 1.80
CA TRP A 299 -7.96 6.33 1.27
C TRP A 299 -8.82 6.83 0.10
N GLY A 300 -10.11 6.48 0.11
CA GLY A 300 -11.07 6.73 -0.95
C GLY A 300 -11.20 5.57 -1.95
N ASP A 301 -12.43 5.30 -2.35
CA ASP A 301 -12.73 4.31 -3.38
C ASP A 301 -12.61 4.90 -4.80
N ARG A 302 -12.80 4.04 -5.80
CA ARG A 302 -12.74 4.44 -7.21
C ARG A 302 -13.68 5.61 -7.55
N SER A 303 -14.90 5.59 -7.04
CA SER A 303 -15.90 6.62 -7.33
C SER A 303 -15.52 7.96 -6.69
N HIS A 304 -14.99 7.94 -5.47
CA HIS A 304 -14.46 9.13 -4.81
C HIS A 304 -13.39 9.82 -5.66
N HIS A 305 -12.39 9.09 -6.13
CA HIS A 305 -11.30 9.66 -6.93
C HIS A 305 -11.73 10.08 -8.32
N ILE A 306 -12.67 9.37 -8.96
CA ILE A 306 -13.25 9.79 -10.25
C ILE A 306 -14.00 11.11 -10.10
N ASN A 307 -14.81 11.28 -9.05
CA ASN A 307 -15.55 12.52 -8.83
C ASN A 307 -14.61 13.73 -8.63
N ILE A 308 -13.47 13.53 -7.96
CA ILE A 308 -12.46 14.58 -7.80
C ILE A 308 -11.83 14.92 -9.17
N LEU A 309 -11.44 13.91 -9.94
CA LEU A 309 -10.87 14.10 -11.28
C LEU A 309 -11.86 14.82 -12.21
N GLU A 310 -13.14 14.44 -12.19
CA GLU A 310 -14.19 15.12 -12.95
C GLU A 310 -14.32 16.59 -12.56
N ALA A 311 -14.35 16.88 -11.26
CA ALA A 311 -14.39 18.25 -10.77
C ALA A 311 -13.18 19.08 -11.22
N MET A 312 -11.98 18.50 -11.21
CA MET A 312 -10.76 19.15 -11.66
C MET A 312 -10.75 19.40 -13.19
N ILE A 313 -11.30 18.49 -13.97
CA ILE A 313 -11.34 18.59 -15.46
C ILE A 313 -12.44 19.56 -15.93
N LEU A 314 -13.55 19.61 -15.20
CA LEU A 314 -14.71 20.42 -15.55
C LEU A 314 -14.68 21.82 -14.91
N ALA A 315 -13.65 22.18 -14.16
CA ALA A 315 -13.48 23.51 -13.61
C ALA A 315 -13.33 24.55 -14.74
N ASP A 316 -13.90 25.73 -14.54
CA ASP A 316 -13.91 26.80 -15.56
C ASP A 316 -12.49 27.28 -15.94
N ASP A 317 -11.54 27.11 -15.03
CA ASP A 317 -10.12 27.47 -15.17
C ASP A 317 -9.23 26.26 -15.52
N ALA A 318 -9.84 25.10 -15.83
CA ALA A 318 -9.06 23.89 -16.12
C ALA A 318 -8.26 24.05 -17.42
N GLU A 319 -6.94 24.02 -17.28
CA GLU A 319 -6.04 23.97 -18.42
C GLU A 319 -6.03 22.55 -19.01
N LEU A 320 -6.70 22.38 -20.13
CA LEU A 320 -6.80 21.08 -20.82
C LEU A 320 -6.02 21.12 -22.13
N GLY A 321 -5.24 20.09 -22.40
CA GLY A 321 -4.56 19.91 -23.67
C GLY A 321 -3.15 19.34 -23.56
N PRO A 322 -2.51 19.01 -24.70
CA PRO A 322 -1.19 18.40 -24.72
C PRO A 322 -0.09 19.23 -24.05
N GLY A 323 -0.21 20.56 -24.13
CA GLY A 323 0.76 21.50 -23.56
C GLY A 323 0.71 21.59 -22.02
N THR A 324 -0.37 21.13 -21.41
CA THR A 324 -0.61 21.24 -19.96
C THR A 324 -0.61 19.90 -19.26
N THR A 325 -0.50 18.80 -20.02
CA THR A 325 -0.55 17.42 -19.46
C THR A 325 0.54 17.16 -18.42
N PHE A 326 1.68 17.87 -18.51
CA PHE A 326 2.84 17.69 -17.62
C PHE A 326 3.23 18.99 -16.87
N ASN A 327 2.43 20.03 -16.96
CA ASN A 327 2.60 21.25 -16.17
C ASN A 327 1.76 21.15 -14.90
N TYR A 328 2.39 20.68 -13.83
CA TYR A 328 1.79 20.55 -12.50
C TYR A 328 2.51 21.42 -11.50
#